data_fed1b02e0ddf6cc3d198010b8c8e913a
#
_entry.id   fed1b02e0ddf6cc3d198010b8c8e913a
#
_cell.length_a   1.000
_cell.length_b   1.000
_cell.length_c   1.000
_cell.angle_alpha   90.00
_cell.angle_beta   90.00
_cell.angle_gamma   90.00
#
_symmetry.space_group_name_H-M   'P 1'
#
loop_
_entity.id
_entity.type
_entity.pdbx_description
1 polymer ?
#
loop_
_entity_poly.entity_id
_entity_poly.type
_entity_poly.pdbx_seq_one_letter_code
_entity_poly.pdbx_strand_id
1 'polypeptide(L)'
;MITSFELTLATEGISKGKTIGGSVYHALCEVMAMNKSEADRMKASESLFKYCSDGVSTNSEKLLTTIFLKALNRRMQSDVICENIYQSMAGVSQIELFDILIDQFPFVKYSQQLVNEAIIADMQNQEVVTLIDIGIGLGTQMMHVIEKAKALPSLKKLIIVGLEPFADALSMAEKNITEINSSVPFEIQFVPVLDYAERFDFTSLTCIEGAVIINASLALHHIRTLEERKATLENLRLINPVSLYMIEPNVDHFEPEFFPRFKNSWNHFYCLFRVIDLLDITQDQKNGLKLFFGREIEDIIGKSEEDRFEKHMLATEWMKLLRACRFEPNDKMLSNPFTARPGVDIATHAEGYIGFTYDHETALALIQAVPFQQ
;
A
#
# COMPACT_ATOMS: atom_id res chain seq x y z
N MET A 1 24.70 0.92 -32.04
CA MET A 1 24.98 0.03 -30.87
C MET A 1 23.73 -0.31 -30.03
N ILE A 2 22.74 0.54 -30.01
CA ILE A 2 21.43 0.26 -29.37
C ILE A 2 20.63 -0.79 -30.16
N THR A 3 20.71 -0.77 -31.49
CA THR A 3 20.01 -1.71 -32.38
C THR A 3 20.49 -3.17 -32.30
N SER A 4 21.74 -3.42 -31.89
CA SER A 4 22.20 -4.80 -31.65
C SER A 4 21.76 -5.36 -30.30
N PHE A 5 21.47 -4.50 -29.35
CA PHE A 5 20.93 -4.89 -28.04
C PHE A 5 19.44 -5.30 -28.16
N GLU A 6 18.67 -4.57 -28.97
CA GLU A 6 17.26 -4.90 -29.26
C GLU A 6 17.10 -6.21 -30.06
N LEU A 7 18.05 -6.55 -30.93
CA LEU A 7 17.98 -7.79 -31.74
C LEU A 7 18.36 -9.06 -30.97
N THR A 8 19.22 -8.97 -29.96
CA THR A 8 19.66 -10.14 -29.17
C THR A 8 18.56 -10.58 -28.18
N LEU A 9 17.68 -9.68 -27.80
CA LEU A 9 16.56 -9.97 -26.86
C LEU A 9 15.39 -10.70 -27.52
N ALA A 10 15.28 -10.68 -28.84
CA ALA A 10 14.17 -11.29 -29.60
C ALA A 10 14.35 -12.79 -29.89
N THR A 11 15.52 -13.39 -29.61
CA THR A 11 15.88 -14.72 -30.14
C THR A 11 16.02 -15.84 -29.09
N GLU A 12 16.01 -15.55 -27.77
CA GLU A 12 16.09 -16.63 -26.78
C GLU A 12 14.76 -16.78 -26.02
N GLY A 13 14.08 -17.90 -26.34
CA GLY A 13 12.76 -18.25 -25.86
C GLY A 13 12.65 -18.35 -24.33
N ILE A 14 12.00 -17.37 -23.74
CA ILE A 14 11.50 -17.44 -22.39
C ILE A 14 10.06 -17.94 -22.45
N SER A 15 9.79 -19.03 -21.71
CA SER A 15 8.50 -19.68 -21.58
C SER A 15 7.35 -18.69 -21.36
N LYS A 16 6.20 -18.97 -21.99
CA LYS A 16 4.96 -18.18 -22.00
C LYS A 16 4.37 -17.94 -20.60
N GLY A 17 5.00 -17.09 -19.79
CA GLY A 17 4.37 -16.39 -18.70
C GLY A 17 4.19 -14.95 -19.17
N LYS A 18 2.98 -14.40 -19.10
CA LYS A 18 2.68 -13.02 -19.49
C LYS A 18 3.66 -12.06 -18.82
N THR A 19 4.63 -11.55 -19.58
CA THR A 19 5.54 -10.51 -19.12
C THR A 19 4.86 -9.18 -19.39
N ILE A 20 4.51 -8.47 -18.35
CA ILE A 20 4.01 -7.12 -18.40
C ILE A 20 5.24 -6.21 -18.48
N GLY A 21 5.38 -5.43 -19.55
CA GLY A 21 6.52 -4.52 -19.76
C GLY A 21 7.50 -5.01 -20.83
N GLY A 22 7.75 -4.16 -21.80
CA GLY A 22 8.47 -4.47 -23.04
C GLY A 22 9.99 -4.65 -22.90
N SER A 23 10.73 -4.13 -23.90
CA SER A 23 12.18 -4.31 -24.09
C SER A 23 13.04 -3.89 -22.87
N VAL A 24 12.57 -2.95 -22.06
CA VAL A 24 13.32 -2.39 -20.92
C VAL A 24 13.40 -3.34 -19.74
N TYR A 25 12.33 -4.10 -19.46
CA TYR A 25 12.35 -5.13 -18.42
C TYR A 25 13.37 -6.23 -18.72
N HIS A 26 13.46 -6.68 -19.97
CA HIS A 26 14.45 -7.67 -20.37
C HIS A 26 15.88 -7.14 -20.19
N ALA A 27 16.11 -5.88 -20.57
CA ALA A 27 17.41 -5.23 -20.36
C ALA A 27 17.79 -5.16 -18.88
N LEU A 28 16.80 -4.90 -18.01
CA LEU A 28 17.00 -4.89 -16.57
C LEU A 28 17.34 -6.30 -16.02
N CYS A 29 16.66 -7.35 -16.51
CA CYS A 29 16.99 -8.74 -16.19
C CYS A 29 18.41 -9.11 -16.63
N GLU A 30 18.90 -8.61 -17.76
CA GLU A 30 20.26 -8.81 -18.21
C GLU A 30 21.32 -8.16 -17.30
N VAL A 31 21.02 -7.00 -16.71
CA VAL A 31 21.89 -6.39 -15.69
C VAL A 31 22.04 -7.29 -14.46
N MET A 32 20.97 -8.03 -14.09
CA MET A 32 20.96 -8.92 -12.94
C MET A 32 21.55 -10.31 -13.22
N ALA A 33 21.78 -10.67 -14.48
CA ALA A 33 22.22 -12.04 -14.83
C ALA A 33 23.52 -12.43 -14.10
N MET A 34 23.41 -13.46 -13.25
CA MET A 34 24.51 -13.91 -12.37
C MET A 34 25.74 -14.47 -13.11
N ASN A 35 25.58 -14.84 -14.37
CA ASN A 35 26.64 -15.39 -15.21
C ASN A 35 27.56 -14.32 -15.82
N LYS A 36 27.29 -13.04 -15.59
CA LYS A 36 28.12 -11.91 -16.07
C LYS A 36 29.12 -11.49 -15.01
N SER A 37 30.28 -11.00 -15.46
CA SER A 37 31.24 -10.38 -14.56
C SER A 37 30.66 -9.09 -13.96
N GLU A 38 31.16 -8.68 -12.81
CA GLU A 38 30.76 -7.42 -12.17
C GLU A 38 30.96 -6.23 -13.11
N ALA A 39 32.08 -6.17 -13.82
CA ALA A 39 32.39 -5.13 -14.80
C ALA A 39 31.37 -5.10 -15.95
N ASP A 40 30.93 -6.26 -16.44
CA ASP A 40 29.92 -6.34 -17.51
C ASP A 40 28.54 -5.89 -17.02
N ARG A 41 28.18 -6.23 -15.77
CA ARG A 41 26.93 -5.77 -15.13
C ARG A 41 26.93 -4.25 -14.94
N MET A 42 28.03 -3.68 -14.45
CA MET A 42 28.18 -2.22 -14.31
C MET A 42 28.01 -1.52 -15.66
N LYS A 43 28.71 -1.99 -16.70
CA LYS A 43 28.61 -1.43 -18.06
C LYS A 43 27.19 -1.54 -18.64
N ALA A 44 26.50 -2.65 -18.40
CA ALA A 44 25.10 -2.82 -18.82
C ALA A 44 24.18 -1.86 -18.06
N SER A 45 24.37 -1.70 -16.75
CA SER A 45 23.63 -0.77 -15.90
C SER A 45 23.82 0.68 -16.38
N GLU A 46 25.05 1.13 -16.62
CA GLU A 46 25.35 2.47 -17.13
C GLU A 46 24.70 2.73 -18.49
N SER A 47 24.77 1.75 -19.40
CA SER A 47 24.18 1.86 -20.73
C SER A 47 22.67 1.96 -20.68
N LEU A 48 22.01 1.15 -19.83
CA LEU A 48 20.57 1.17 -19.62
C LEU A 48 20.13 2.47 -18.91
N PHE A 49 20.89 2.93 -17.93
CA PHE A 49 20.64 4.20 -17.25
C PHE A 49 20.70 5.37 -18.25
N LYS A 50 21.72 5.42 -19.09
CA LYS A 50 21.84 6.45 -20.12
C LYS A 50 20.67 6.45 -21.11
N TYR A 51 20.19 5.26 -21.50
CA TYR A 51 19.02 5.12 -22.37
C TYR A 51 17.75 5.63 -21.67
N CYS A 52 17.55 5.29 -20.39
CA CYS A 52 16.38 5.69 -19.63
C CYS A 52 16.38 7.19 -19.30
N SER A 53 17.54 7.80 -19.03
CA SER A 53 17.67 9.22 -18.69
C SER A 53 17.10 10.14 -19.77
N ASP A 54 17.14 9.72 -21.03
CA ASP A 54 16.50 10.43 -22.11
C ASP A 54 14.98 10.17 -22.11
N GLY A 55 14.20 11.15 -21.67
CA GLY A 55 12.75 11.09 -21.59
C GLY A 55 12.19 10.44 -20.31
N VAL A 56 12.96 10.32 -19.24
CA VAL A 56 12.54 9.77 -17.96
C VAL A 56 11.32 10.48 -17.36
N SER A 57 11.18 11.79 -17.59
CA SER A 57 10.07 12.61 -17.08
C SER A 57 8.74 12.38 -17.82
N THR A 58 8.76 11.80 -19.01
CA THR A 58 7.59 11.62 -19.88
C THR A 58 7.28 10.17 -20.22
N ASN A 59 8.13 9.23 -19.79
CA ASN A 59 7.97 7.81 -20.06
C ASN A 59 8.06 7.01 -18.75
N SER A 60 6.93 6.45 -18.32
CA SER A 60 6.81 5.73 -17.04
C SER A 60 7.64 4.46 -16.97
N GLU A 61 7.80 3.74 -18.06
CA GLU A 61 8.63 2.54 -18.09
C GLU A 61 10.11 2.89 -17.90
N LYS A 62 10.58 3.99 -18.52
CA LYS A 62 11.92 4.51 -18.30
C LYS A 62 12.13 4.99 -16.86
N LEU A 63 11.13 5.68 -16.27
CA LEU A 63 11.19 6.13 -14.88
C LEU A 63 11.25 4.93 -13.93
N LEU A 64 10.34 3.95 -14.10
CA LEU A 64 10.33 2.73 -13.30
C LEU A 64 11.66 1.98 -13.40
N THR A 65 12.19 1.79 -14.62
CA THR A 65 13.48 1.14 -14.84
C THR A 65 14.61 1.87 -14.13
N THR A 66 14.61 3.20 -14.17
CA THR A 66 15.63 4.01 -13.49
C THR A 66 15.59 3.83 -11.98
N ILE A 67 14.39 3.76 -11.38
CA ILE A 67 14.22 3.51 -9.95
C ILE A 67 14.75 2.11 -9.59
N PHE A 68 14.40 1.08 -10.37
CA PHE A 68 14.92 -0.27 -10.15
C PHE A 68 16.45 -0.34 -10.33
N LEU A 69 17.02 0.35 -11.32
CA LEU A 69 18.48 0.43 -11.49
C LEU A 69 19.16 1.08 -10.29
N LYS A 70 18.58 2.17 -9.76
CA LYS A 70 19.09 2.82 -8.56
C LYS A 70 19.08 1.86 -7.36
N ALA A 71 17.98 1.14 -7.16
CA ALA A 71 17.85 0.15 -6.09
C ALA A 71 18.89 -0.99 -6.25
N LEU A 72 19.06 -1.52 -7.44
CA LEU A 72 20.06 -2.55 -7.76
C LEU A 72 21.49 -2.07 -7.52
N ASN A 73 21.82 -0.87 -7.99
CA ASN A 73 23.16 -0.29 -7.79
C ASN A 73 23.47 -0.12 -6.30
N ARG A 74 22.49 0.36 -5.51
CA ARG A 74 22.64 0.44 -4.05
C ARG A 74 22.90 -0.92 -3.42
N ARG A 75 22.17 -1.96 -3.84
CA ARG A 75 22.37 -3.33 -3.36
C ARG A 75 23.77 -3.88 -3.70
N MET A 76 24.28 -3.55 -4.87
CA MET A 76 25.60 -3.99 -5.34
C MET A 76 26.73 -3.12 -4.80
N GLN A 77 26.45 -2.11 -3.95
CA GLN A 77 27.41 -1.13 -3.44
C GLN A 77 28.21 -0.41 -4.54
N SER A 78 27.58 -0.21 -5.71
CA SER A 78 28.22 0.49 -6.81
C SER A 78 27.92 1.99 -6.72
N ASP A 79 28.95 2.82 -6.90
CA ASP A 79 28.86 4.29 -6.87
C ASP A 79 28.26 4.91 -8.13
N VAL A 80 27.53 4.15 -8.94
CA VAL A 80 26.89 4.69 -10.16
C VAL A 80 25.78 5.65 -9.76
N ILE A 81 26.04 6.93 -10.00
CA ILE A 81 25.26 8.07 -9.54
C ILE A 81 23.91 8.12 -10.27
N CYS A 82 22.84 7.73 -9.57
CA CYS A 82 21.45 7.94 -9.98
C CYS A 82 20.79 9.12 -9.23
N GLU A 83 21.55 9.95 -8.51
CA GLU A 83 21.00 10.94 -7.59
C GLU A 83 20.25 12.11 -8.24
N ASN A 84 20.62 12.51 -9.45
CA ASN A 84 20.10 13.74 -10.06
C ASN A 84 18.64 13.68 -10.54
N ILE A 85 18.03 12.48 -10.63
CA ILE A 85 16.68 12.33 -11.20
C ILE A 85 15.62 12.82 -10.22
N TYR A 86 15.83 12.64 -8.93
CA TYR A 86 14.87 13.06 -7.89
C TYR A 86 14.86 14.57 -7.65
N GLN A 87 15.98 15.25 -7.84
CA GLN A 87 16.08 16.71 -7.67
C GLN A 87 15.35 17.49 -8.76
N SER A 88 15.27 16.95 -9.98
CA SER A 88 14.59 17.61 -11.10
C SER A 88 13.07 17.46 -11.09
N MET A 89 12.51 16.60 -10.23
CA MET A 89 11.07 16.30 -10.14
C MET A 89 10.42 16.77 -8.83
N ALA A 90 11.11 17.54 -7.99
CA ALA A 90 10.69 17.96 -6.67
C ALA A 90 9.75 19.19 -6.70
N GLY A 91 8.71 19.19 -7.55
CA GLY A 91 7.77 20.32 -7.68
C GLY A 91 6.47 20.18 -6.87
N VAL A 92 6.13 18.97 -6.41
CA VAL A 92 4.84 18.66 -5.75
C VAL A 92 5.06 18.38 -4.27
N SER A 93 4.27 19.01 -3.40
CA SER A 93 4.38 18.80 -1.97
C SER A 93 3.90 17.41 -1.56
N GLN A 94 4.43 16.88 -0.47
CA GLN A 94 4.01 15.56 0.04
C GLN A 94 2.53 15.54 0.44
N ILE A 95 2.01 16.65 0.96
CA ILE A 95 0.59 16.79 1.31
C ILE A 95 -0.27 16.68 0.05
N GLU A 96 0.08 17.39 -1.02
CA GLU A 96 -0.63 17.33 -2.30
C GLU A 96 -0.62 15.92 -2.91
N LEU A 97 0.48 15.18 -2.77
CA LEU A 97 0.55 13.79 -3.23
C LEU A 97 -0.39 12.88 -2.44
N PHE A 98 -0.50 13.07 -1.12
CA PHE A 98 -1.46 12.32 -0.30
C PHE A 98 -2.91 12.64 -0.67
N ASP A 99 -3.24 13.91 -0.91
CA ASP A 99 -4.58 14.31 -1.35
C ASP A 99 -4.94 13.64 -2.68
N ILE A 100 -4.00 13.63 -3.64
CA ILE A 100 -4.21 12.95 -4.93
C ILE A 100 -4.40 11.43 -4.74
N LEU A 101 -3.61 10.79 -3.86
CA LEU A 101 -3.76 9.36 -3.58
C LEU A 101 -5.16 9.03 -3.04
N ILE A 102 -5.66 9.83 -2.12
CA ILE A 102 -6.97 9.60 -1.49
C ILE A 102 -8.11 9.95 -2.45
N ASP A 103 -8.01 11.07 -3.16
CA ASP A 103 -9.13 11.61 -3.95
C ASP A 103 -9.21 11.10 -5.38
N GLN A 104 -8.09 10.70 -5.97
CA GLN A 104 -8.01 10.41 -7.39
C GLN A 104 -7.42 9.05 -7.74
N PHE A 105 -6.53 8.48 -6.90
CA PHE A 105 -5.92 7.19 -7.19
C PHE A 105 -6.90 6.05 -6.86
N PRO A 106 -7.41 5.31 -7.85
CA PRO A 106 -8.58 4.45 -7.67
C PRO A 106 -8.37 3.31 -6.67
N PHE A 107 -7.17 2.80 -6.53
CA PHE A 107 -6.85 1.77 -5.53
C PHE A 107 -7.12 2.26 -4.10
N VAL A 108 -6.64 3.45 -3.76
CA VAL A 108 -6.82 4.05 -2.43
C VAL A 108 -8.22 4.61 -2.27
N LYS A 109 -8.67 5.44 -3.22
CA LYS A 109 -9.98 6.08 -3.18
C LYS A 109 -11.12 5.11 -2.92
N TYR A 110 -11.26 4.10 -3.76
CA TYR A 110 -12.41 3.20 -3.68
C TYR A 110 -12.28 2.16 -2.58
N SER A 111 -11.06 1.74 -2.21
CA SER A 111 -10.88 0.86 -1.06
C SER A 111 -11.27 1.55 0.25
N GLN A 112 -10.82 2.79 0.47
CA GLN A 112 -11.24 3.58 1.64
C GLN A 112 -12.74 3.88 1.61
N GLN A 113 -13.31 4.20 0.44
CA GLN A 113 -14.74 4.45 0.32
C GLN A 113 -15.56 3.23 0.76
N LEU A 114 -15.22 2.02 0.30
CA LEU A 114 -15.88 0.78 0.68
C LEU A 114 -15.72 0.48 2.18
N VAL A 115 -14.52 0.65 2.73
CA VAL A 115 -14.29 0.47 4.17
C VAL A 115 -15.09 1.48 4.98
N ASN A 116 -15.09 2.75 4.59
CA ASN A 116 -15.84 3.78 5.32
C ASN A 116 -17.34 3.48 5.33
N GLU A 117 -17.90 2.98 4.21
CA GLU A 117 -19.30 2.55 4.14
C GLU A 117 -19.58 1.35 5.05
N ALA A 118 -18.67 0.37 5.10
CA ALA A 118 -18.80 -0.79 5.96
C ALA A 118 -18.67 -0.43 7.45
N ILE A 119 -17.75 0.45 7.82
CA ILE A 119 -17.62 0.99 9.18
C ILE A 119 -18.93 1.68 9.60
N ILE A 120 -19.50 2.52 8.74
CA ILE A 120 -20.77 3.19 9.02
C ILE A 120 -21.93 2.18 9.16
N ALA A 121 -21.92 1.09 8.37
CA ALA A 121 -22.92 0.03 8.54
C ALA A 121 -22.80 -0.68 9.89
N ASP A 122 -21.60 -0.94 10.37
CA ASP A 122 -21.36 -1.53 11.71
C ASP A 122 -21.72 -0.58 12.85
N MET A 123 -21.64 0.73 12.62
CA MET A 123 -22.07 1.75 13.58
C MET A 123 -23.60 1.90 13.68
N GLN A 124 -24.36 1.37 12.71
CA GLN A 124 -25.82 1.50 12.73
C GLN A 124 -26.41 0.92 14.00
N ASN A 125 -27.35 1.68 14.61
CA ASN A 125 -28.03 1.33 15.86
C ASN A 125 -27.13 1.23 17.11
N GLN A 126 -25.85 1.63 17.00
CA GLN A 126 -24.96 1.73 18.16
C GLN A 126 -25.08 3.13 18.78
N GLU A 127 -25.15 3.20 20.12
CA GLU A 127 -25.09 4.48 20.83
C GLU A 127 -23.65 4.94 21.10
N VAL A 128 -22.75 3.99 21.33
CA VAL A 128 -21.34 4.23 21.60
C VAL A 128 -20.50 3.30 20.74
N VAL A 129 -19.50 3.85 20.06
CA VAL A 129 -18.56 3.10 19.22
C VAL A 129 -17.14 3.50 19.57
N THR A 130 -16.26 2.51 19.69
CA THR A 130 -14.81 2.68 19.72
C THR A 130 -14.25 2.25 18.36
N LEU A 131 -13.69 3.20 17.62
CA LEU A 131 -13.02 2.97 16.34
C LEU A 131 -11.51 3.09 16.55
N ILE A 132 -10.79 1.98 16.39
CA ILE A 132 -9.33 1.92 16.47
C ILE A 132 -8.77 1.99 15.06
N ASP A 133 -7.97 3.02 14.79
CA ASP A 133 -7.34 3.26 13.50
C ASP A 133 -5.83 3.07 13.61
N ILE A 134 -5.34 1.98 13.02
CA ILE A 134 -3.92 1.62 13.01
C ILE A 134 -3.26 2.26 11.80
N GLY A 135 -2.26 3.13 12.06
CA GLY A 135 -1.64 3.96 11.03
C GLY A 135 -2.55 5.11 10.62
N ILE A 136 -3.10 5.83 11.60
CA ILE A 136 -4.06 6.92 11.36
C ILE A 136 -3.51 8.05 10.46
N GLY A 137 -2.19 8.20 10.37
CA GLY A 137 -1.53 9.24 9.59
C GLY A 137 -2.03 10.63 9.98
N LEU A 138 -2.51 11.40 9.01
CA LEU A 138 -3.09 12.74 9.23
C LEU A 138 -4.57 12.72 9.67
N GLY A 139 -5.17 11.54 9.84
CA GLY A 139 -6.58 11.37 10.21
C GLY A 139 -7.58 11.59 9.07
N THR A 140 -7.14 11.68 7.82
CA THR A 140 -8.00 12.02 6.67
C THR A 140 -9.13 11.01 6.49
N GLN A 141 -8.85 9.70 6.58
CA GLN A 141 -9.89 8.67 6.47
C GLN A 141 -10.90 8.80 7.62
N MET A 142 -10.43 9.06 8.84
CA MET A 142 -11.31 9.25 10.00
C MET A 142 -12.21 10.47 9.87
N MET A 143 -11.72 11.56 9.28
CA MET A 143 -12.57 12.72 8.98
C MET A 143 -13.71 12.35 8.02
N HIS A 144 -13.46 11.54 7.00
CA HIS A 144 -14.51 11.04 6.10
C HIS A 144 -15.51 10.12 6.83
N VAL A 145 -15.05 9.26 7.74
CA VAL A 145 -15.93 8.42 8.59
C VAL A 145 -16.79 9.30 9.50
N ILE A 146 -16.21 10.29 10.18
CA ILE A 146 -16.94 11.23 11.04
C ILE A 146 -18.03 11.96 10.24
N GLU A 147 -17.71 12.45 9.05
CA GLU A 147 -18.67 13.17 8.21
C GLU A 147 -19.87 12.29 7.82
N LYS A 148 -19.61 11.02 7.43
CA LYS A 148 -20.68 10.05 7.15
C LYS A 148 -21.47 9.68 8.41
N ALA A 149 -20.82 9.59 9.56
CA ALA A 149 -21.46 9.22 10.84
C ALA A 149 -22.48 10.26 11.33
N LYS A 150 -22.46 11.52 10.85
CA LYS A 150 -23.47 12.55 11.13
C LYS A 150 -24.89 12.10 10.77
N ALA A 151 -25.04 11.18 9.84
CA ALA A 151 -26.34 10.62 9.44
C ALA A 151 -26.86 9.51 10.37
N LEU A 152 -26.11 9.10 11.40
CA LEU A 152 -26.50 8.03 12.33
C LEU A 152 -27.28 8.58 13.53
N PRO A 153 -28.61 8.39 13.58
CA PRO A 153 -29.44 9.03 14.62
C PRO A 153 -29.23 8.42 16.02
N SER A 154 -28.72 7.20 16.10
CA SER A 154 -28.49 6.50 17.36
C SER A 154 -27.16 6.83 18.00
N LEU A 155 -26.19 7.32 17.23
CA LEU A 155 -24.82 7.53 17.71
C LEU A 155 -24.77 8.74 18.65
N LYS A 156 -24.33 8.50 19.89
CA LYS A 156 -24.15 9.52 20.93
C LYS A 156 -22.70 9.83 21.21
N LYS A 157 -21.82 8.82 21.08
CA LYS A 157 -20.39 8.94 21.36
C LYS A 157 -19.55 8.10 20.37
N LEU A 158 -18.54 8.72 19.80
CA LEU A 158 -17.52 8.08 18.98
C LEU A 158 -16.15 8.26 19.62
N ILE A 159 -15.54 7.16 20.06
CA ILE A 159 -14.18 7.14 20.57
C ILE A 159 -13.28 6.72 19.42
N ILE A 160 -12.31 7.56 19.07
CA ILE A 160 -11.33 7.26 18.03
C ILE A 160 -9.98 7.07 18.69
N VAL A 161 -9.45 5.85 18.67
CA VAL A 161 -8.09 5.54 19.09
C VAL A 161 -7.20 5.57 17.85
N GLY A 162 -6.39 6.60 17.72
CA GLY A 162 -5.48 6.77 16.59
C GLY A 162 -4.07 6.32 16.95
N LEU A 163 -3.62 5.21 16.36
CA LEU A 163 -2.25 4.69 16.53
C LEU A 163 -1.38 5.15 15.37
N GLU A 164 -0.25 5.80 15.69
CA GLU A 164 0.69 6.34 14.68
C GLU A 164 2.09 6.44 15.30
N PRO A 165 3.15 5.90 14.66
CA PRO A 165 4.50 5.98 15.18
C PRO A 165 5.18 7.36 14.97
N PHE A 166 4.61 8.23 14.13
CA PHE A 166 5.18 9.54 13.82
C PHE A 166 4.42 10.66 14.53
N ALA A 167 5.08 11.31 15.50
CA ALA A 167 4.47 12.32 16.37
C ALA A 167 3.84 13.51 15.60
N ASP A 168 4.47 13.97 14.52
CA ASP A 168 3.97 15.10 13.72
C ASP A 168 2.65 14.72 13.00
N ALA A 169 2.56 13.50 12.47
CA ALA A 169 1.34 12.99 11.82
C ALA A 169 0.22 12.84 12.85
N LEU A 170 0.50 12.21 14.00
CA LEU A 170 -0.47 12.02 15.07
C LEU A 170 -0.99 13.35 15.62
N SER A 171 -0.12 14.33 15.82
CA SER A 171 -0.52 15.68 16.27
C SER A 171 -1.43 16.38 15.24
N MET A 172 -1.17 16.18 13.95
CA MET A 172 -2.03 16.71 12.90
C MET A 172 -3.40 16.01 12.88
N ALA A 173 -3.44 14.68 13.07
CA ALA A 173 -4.69 13.94 13.17
C ALA A 173 -5.54 14.43 14.36
N GLU A 174 -4.92 14.63 15.54
CA GLU A 174 -5.59 15.16 16.72
C GLU A 174 -6.19 16.55 16.45
N LYS A 175 -5.42 17.44 15.83
CA LYS A 175 -5.90 18.77 15.43
C LYS A 175 -7.11 18.67 14.49
N ASN A 176 -6.99 17.91 13.41
CA ASN A 176 -8.03 17.76 12.39
C ASN A 176 -9.34 17.19 12.98
N ILE A 177 -9.24 16.18 13.83
CA ILE A 177 -10.39 15.55 14.49
C ILE A 177 -11.02 16.50 15.54
N THR A 178 -10.20 17.26 16.28
CA THR A 178 -10.67 18.25 17.25
C THR A 178 -11.44 19.38 16.58
N GLU A 179 -10.97 19.87 15.44
CA GLU A 179 -11.62 20.94 14.67
C GLU A 179 -13.01 20.51 14.18
N ILE A 180 -13.20 19.27 13.76
CA ILE A 180 -14.50 18.77 13.27
C ILE A 180 -15.49 18.49 14.39
N ASN A 181 -15.04 18.24 15.62
CA ASN A 181 -15.87 17.85 16.77
C ASN A 181 -17.03 18.85 17.05
N SER A 182 -16.79 20.14 16.85
CA SER A 182 -17.83 21.16 17.06
C SER A 182 -18.97 21.14 16.03
N SER A 183 -18.84 20.37 14.93
CA SER A 183 -19.76 20.33 13.81
C SER A 183 -20.62 19.07 13.73
N VAL A 184 -20.51 18.17 14.71
CA VAL A 184 -21.20 16.86 14.71
C VAL A 184 -22.27 16.78 15.81
N PRO A 185 -23.31 15.95 15.65
CA PRO A 185 -24.40 15.81 16.61
C PRO A 185 -24.11 14.83 17.76
N PHE A 186 -22.91 14.27 17.85
CA PHE A 186 -22.46 13.31 18.87
C PHE A 186 -21.12 13.75 19.46
N GLU A 187 -20.76 13.20 20.62
CA GLU A 187 -19.47 13.44 21.26
C GLU A 187 -18.37 12.69 20.50
N ILE A 188 -17.23 13.35 20.22
CA ILE A 188 -16.01 12.68 19.76
C ILE A 188 -14.97 12.74 20.87
N GLN A 189 -14.44 11.59 21.24
CA GLN A 189 -13.27 11.47 22.10
C GLN A 189 -12.11 10.93 21.27
N PHE A 190 -11.08 11.73 21.06
CA PHE A 190 -9.85 11.28 20.41
C PHE A 190 -8.83 10.81 21.45
N VAL A 191 -8.24 9.65 21.22
CA VAL A 191 -7.22 9.02 22.06
C VAL A 191 -5.97 8.78 21.22
N PRO A 192 -5.00 9.70 21.24
CA PRO A 192 -3.75 9.53 20.48
C PRO A 192 -2.85 8.48 21.13
N VAL A 193 -2.32 7.57 20.34
CA VAL A 193 -1.35 6.55 20.75
C VAL A 193 -0.10 6.66 19.86
N LEU A 194 1.00 7.17 20.44
CA LEU A 194 2.29 7.30 19.76
C LEU A 194 3.10 6.01 19.96
N ASP A 195 2.86 5.02 19.11
CA ASP A 195 3.58 3.73 19.17
C ASP A 195 3.46 2.99 17.83
N TYR A 196 4.22 1.91 17.70
CA TYR A 196 4.10 0.93 16.62
C TYR A 196 3.07 -0.15 16.96
N ALA A 197 2.30 -0.61 15.97
CA ALA A 197 1.22 -1.58 16.18
C ALA A 197 1.70 -2.90 16.81
N GLU A 198 2.89 -3.36 16.43
CA GLU A 198 3.50 -4.59 16.94
C GLU A 198 4.03 -4.49 18.39
N ARG A 199 4.12 -3.27 18.93
CA ARG A 199 4.62 -3.03 20.30
C ARG A 199 3.50 -2.68 21.27
N PHE A 200 2.42 -2.12 20.75
CA PHE A 200 1.34 -1.61 21.57
C PHE A 200 0.45 -2.73 22.11
N ASP A 201 0.19 -2.70 23.41
CA ASP A 201 -0.78 -3.59 24.07
C ASP A 201 -2.19 -2.99 24.00
N PHE A 202 -3.01 -3.45 23.04
CA PHE A 202 -4.39 -2.98 22.87
C PHE A 202 -5.29 -3.31 24.05
N THR A 203 -4.94 -4.31 24.89
CA THR A 203 -5.69 -4.64 26.10
C THR A 203 -5.52 -3.61 27.22
N SER A 204 -4.49 -2.76 27.12
CA SER A 204 -4.25 -1.66 28.05
C SER A 204 -5.19 -0.46 27.86
N LEU A 205 -5.94 -0.42 26.76
CA LEU A 205 -6.89 0.66 26.47
C LEU A 205 -8.05 0.65 27.45
N THR A 206 -8.09 1.64 28.34
CA THR A 206 -9.17 1.82 29.34
C THR A 206 -10.37 2.61 28.82
N CYS A 207 -10.26 3.17 27.61
CA CYS A 207 -11.28 3.99 26.98
C CYS A 207 -12.25 3.20 26.08
N ILE A 208 -12.09 1.88 25.97
CA ILE A 208 -12.95 1.05 25.11
C ILE A 208 -14.37 0.99 25.69
N GLU A 209 -15.34 1.49 24.91
CA GLU A 209 -16.76 1.47 25.22
C GLU A 209 -17.57 1.10 23.97
N GLY A 210 -18.70 0.40 24.17
CA GLY A 210 -19.62 0.07 23.07
C GLY A 210 -19.07 -0.94 22.06
N ALA A 211 -19.47 -0.81 20.81
CA ALA A 211 -18.99 -1.65 19.71
C ALA A 211 -17.57 -1.25 19.31
N VAL A 212 -16.66 -2.23 19.23
CA VAL A 212 -15.26 -1.99 18.83
C VAL A 212 -15.08 -2.33 17.36
N ILE A 213 -14.63 -1.38 16.57
CA ILE A 213 -14.30 -1.55 15.15
C ILE A 213 -12.82 -1.24 14.97
N ILE A 214 -12.11 -2.06 14.19
CA ILE A 214 -10.71 -1.86 13.89
C ILE A 214 -10.55 -1.55 12.41
N ASN A 215 -9.79 -0.50 12.08
CA ASN A 215 -9.35 -0.16 10.74
C ASN A 215 -7.83 -0.18 10.66
N ALA A 216 -7.28 -0.76 9.59
CA ALA A 216 -5.87 -0.74 9.26
C ALA A 216 -5.72 -0.56 7.74
N SER A 217 -5.55 0.67 7.30
CA SER A 217 -5.46 1.01 5.89
C SER A 217 -4.00 1.28 5.51
N LEU A 218 -3.38 0.36 4.76
CA LEU A 218 -1.99 0.46 4.30
C LEU A 218 -0.99 0.63 5.47
N ALA A 219 -1.19 -0.15 6.53
CA ALA A 219 -0.42 0.00 7.77
C ALA A 219 0.28 -1.30 8.23
N LEU A 220 -0.38 -2.45 8.12
CA LEU A 220 0.14 -3.68 8.71
C LEU A 220 1.29 -4.32 7.92
N HIS A 221 1.46 -3.96 6.65
CA HIS A 221 2.62 -4.42 5.86
C HIS A 221 3.95 -3.85 6.37
N HIS A 222 3.95 -2.78 7.15
CA HIS A 222 5.14 -2.23 7.79
C HIS A 222 5.63 -3.08 8.97
N ILE A 223 4.81 -3.96 9.52
CA ILE A 223 5.25 -4.93 10.54
C ILE A 223 6.15 -5.97 9.88
N ARG A 224 7.39 -6.08 10.37
CA ARG A 224 8.50 -6.71 9.64
C ARG A 224 8.44 -8.22 9.55
N THR A 225 7.94 -8.90 10.57
CA THR A 225 7.95 -10.37 10.67
C THR A 225 6.53 -10.94 10.72
N LEU A 226 6.39 -12.19 10.30
CA LEU A 226 5.10 -12.91 10.39
C LEU A 226 4.71 -13.15 11.84
N GLU A 227 5.68 -13.37 12.71
CA GLU A 227 5.48 -13.56 14.15
C GLU A 227 4.91 -12.29 14.79
N GLU A 228 5.47 -11.13 14.50
CA GLU A 228 4.96 -9.84 14.98
C GLU A 228 3.57 -9.54 14.42
N ARG A 229 3.31 -9.79 13.14
CA ARG A 229 1.96 -9.66 12.55
C ARG A 229 0.94 -10.54 13.26
N LYS A 230 1.32 -11.80 13.52
CA LYS A 230 0.48 -12.74 14.24
C LYS A 230 0.20 -12.25 15.66
N ALA A 231 1.23 -11.85 16.41
CA ALA A 231 1.10 -11.33 17.76
C ALA A 231 0.20 -10.09 17.82
N THR A 232 0.36 -9.17 16.85
CA THR A 232 -0.50 -7.97 16.73
C THR A 232 -1.97 -8.35 16.51
N LEU A 233 -2.25 -9.28 15.57
CA LEU A 233 -3.62 -9.74 15.31
C LEU A 233 -4.22 -10.49 16.51
N GLU A 234 -3.43 -11.32 17.22
CA GLU A 234 -3.86 -11.98 18.45
C GLU A 234 -4.18 -10.96 19.55
N ASN A 235 -3.39 -9.92 19.72
CA ASN A 235 -3.63 -8.84 20.68
C ASN A 235 -4.90 -8.06 20.31
N LEU A 236 -5.10 -7.71 19.04
CA LEU A 236 -6.34 -7.11 18.54
C LEU A 236 -7.57 -8.01 18.75
N ARG A 237 -7.41 -9.32 18.67
CA ARG A 237 -8.50 -10.28 18.92
C ARG A 237 -8.97 -10.25 20.36
N LEU A 238 -8.07 -9.96 21.32
CA LEU A 238 -8.39 -9.96 22.75
C LEU A 238 -9.36 -8.84 23.16
N ILE A 239 -9.39 -7.73 22.45
CA ILE A 239 -10.34 -6.63 22.71
C ILE A 239 -11.74 -6.89 22.12
N ASN A 240 -11.96 -8.08 21.57
CA ASN A 240 -13.23 -8.57 21.05
C ASN A 240 -13.95 -7.60 20.08
N PRO A 241 -13.32 -7.21 18.97
CA PRO A 241 -13.93 -6.28 18.03
C PRO A 241 -15.14 -6.89 17.34
N VAL A 242 -16.08 -6.07 16.87
CA VAL A 242 -17.18 -6.54 16.00
C VAL A 242 -16.69 -6.79 14.59
N SER A 243 -15.71 -6.02 14.12
CA SER A 243 -15.08 -6.15 12.81
C SER A 243 -13.66 -5.60 12.79
N LEU A 244 -12.86 -6.13 11.88
CA LEU A 244 -11.53 -5.67 11.47
C LEU A 244 -11.54 -5.44 9.96
N TYR A 245 -11.15 -4.25 9.53
CA TYR A 245 -10.98 -3.87 8.13
C TYR A 245 -9.50 -3.66 7.83
N MET A 246 -9.02 -4.26 6.75
CA MET A 246 -7.64 -4.15 6.29
C MET A 246 -7.61 -3.80 4.82
N ILE A 247 -6.85 -2.78 4.47
CA ILE A 247 -6.48 -2.46 3.07
C ILE A 247 -4.97 -2.67 2.97
N GLU A 248 -4.54 -3.60 2.11
CA GLU A 248 -3.12 -3.93 1.99
C GLU A 248 -2.71 -4.17 0.54
N PRO A 249 -1.47 -3.85 0.14
CA PRO A 249 -0.95 -4.24 -1.15
C PRO A 249 -0.98 -5.77 -1.30
N ASN A 250 -1.40 -6.25 -2.47
CA ASN A 250 -1.55 -7.68 -2.75
C ASN A 250 -0.41 -8.18 -3.62
N VAL A 251 0.76 -8.31 -3.04
CA VAL A 251 1.97 -8.79 -3.72
C VAL A 251 2.89 -9.51 -2.75
N ASP A 252 3.57 -10.57 -3.20
CA ASP A 252 4.51 -11.31 -2.35
C ASP A 252 5.90 -10.67 -2.38
N HIS A 253 6.19 -9.84 -1.37
CA HIS A 253 7.52 -9.34 -1.08
C HIS A 253 8.21 -10.09 0.08
N PHE A 254 7.54 -11.06 0.68
CA PHE A 254 8.19 -12.03 1.59
C PHE A 254 9.01 -13.09 0.83
N GLU A 255 8.80 -13.22 -0.47
CA GLU A 255 9.57 -14.14 -1.32
C GLU A 255 11.08 -14.02 -1.02
N PRO A 256 11.74 -15.08 -0.50
CA PRO A 256 13.13 -15.01 -0.08
C PRO A 256 14.10 -14.93 -1.26
N GLU A 257 13.73 -15.57 -2.37
CA GLU A 257 14.55 -15.58 -3.58
C GLU A 257 14.49 -14.22 -4.26
N PHE A 258 15.66 -13.65 -4.52
CA PHE A 258 15.75 -12.28 -5.03
C PHE A 258 15.07 -12.09 -6.39
N PHE A 259 15.25 -13.01 -7.33
CA PHE A 259 14.72 -12.86 -8.69
C PHE A 259 13.18 -12.98 -8.76
N PRO A 260 12.53 -13.96 -8.14
CA PRO A 260 11.07 -13.99 -8.01
C PRO A 260 10.53 -12.73 -7.33
N ARG A 261 11.13 -12.27 -6.22
CA ARG A 261 10.73 -11.03 -5.53
C ARG A 261 10.87 -9.80 -6.42
N PHE A 262 11.96 -9.70 -7.17
CA PHE A 262 12.17 -8.64 -8.15
C PHE A 262 11.06 -8.63 -9.22
N LYS A 263 10.69 -9.81 -9.76
CA LYS A 263 9.61 -9.94 -10.73
C LYS A 263 8.27 -9.53 -10.14
N ASN A 264 7.96 -9.97 -8.91
CA ASN A 264 6.74 -9.57 -8.19
C ASN A 264 6.68 -8.06 -8.03
N SER A 265 7.76 -7.44 -7.58
CA SER A 265 7.87 -5.98 -7.42
C SER A 265 7.70 -5.25 -8.76
N TRP A 266 8.36 -5.72 -9.82
CA TRP A 266 8.22 -5.09 -11.14
C TRP A 266 6.77 -5.10 -11.60
N ASN A 267 6.08 -6.24 -11.58
CA ASN A 267 4.70 -6.35 -12.04
C ASN A 267 3.78 -5.43 -11.24
N HIS A 268 3.92 -5.45 -9.91
CA HIS A 268 3.12 -4.62 -9.02
C HIS A 268 3.29 -3.13 -9.32
N PHE A 269 4.51 -2.61 -9.28
CA PHE A 269 4.76 -1.18 -9.50
C PHE A 269 4.51 -0.76 -10.94
N TYR A 270 4.72 -1.64 -11.92
CA TYR A 270 4.32 -1.38 -13.31
C TYR A 270 2.81 -1.16 -13.42
N CYS A 271 2.02 -2.00 -12.76
CA CYS A 271 0.57 -1.83 -12.67
C CYS A 271 0.20 -0.45 -12.07
N LEU A 272 0.76 -0.10 -10.90
CA LEU A 272 0.51 1.20 -10.26
C LEU A 272 0.88 2.37 -11.18
N PHE A 273 2.05 2.32 -11.83
CA PHE A 273 2.51 3.38 -12.73
C PHE A 273 1.60 3.56 -13.94
N ARG A 274 1.10 2.44 -14.51
CA ARG A 274 0.13 2.48 -15.62
C ARG A 274 -1.18 3.14 -15.20
N VAL A 275 -1.69 2.86 -14.02
CA VAL A 275 -2.90 3.51 -13.50
C VAL A 275 -2.66 5.00 -13.24
N ILE A 276 -1.51 5.38 -12.67
CA ILE A 276 -1.13 6.79 -12.48
C ILE A 276 -1.07 7.53 -13.81
N ASP A 277 -0.58 6.90 -14.89
CA ASP A 277 -0.53 7.52 -16.22
C ASP A 277 -1.91 7.92 -16.75
N LEU A 278 -2.94 7.19 -16.36
CA LEU A 278 -4.31 7.40 -16.80
C LEU A 278 -5.09 8.41 -15.95
N LEU A 279 -4.52 8.90 -14.83
CA LEU A 279 -5.16 9.94 -14.01
C LEU A 279 -5.19 11.27 -14.75
N ASP A 280 -6.27 12.04 -14.50
CA ASP A 280 -6.42 13.40 -15.04
C ASP A 280 -5.74 14.44 -14.12
N ILE A 281 -4.42 14.34 -14.04
CA ILE A 281 -3.54 15.21 -13.26
C ILE A 281 -2.33 15.62 -14.09
N THR A 282 -1.57 16.61 -13.62
CA THR A 282 -0.37 17.09 -14.33
C THR A 282 0.73 16.03 -14.39
N GLN A 283 1.65 16.17 -15.35
CA GLN A 283 2.79 15.25 -15.47
C GLN A 283 3.69 15.28 -14.23
N ASP A 284 3.86 16.44 -13.61
CA ASP A 284 4.66 16.59 -12.38
C ASP A 284 4.01 15.85 -11.21
N GLN A 285 2.69 15.94 -11.06
CA GLN A 285 1.94 15.17 -10.06
C GLN A 285 2.04 13.66 -10.31
N LYS A 286 1.91 13.20 -11.59
CA LYS A 286 2.13 11.79 -11.95
C LYS A 286 3.54 11.31 -11.57
N ASN A 287 4.55 12.11 -11.89
CA ASN A 287 5.93 11.77 -11.55
C ASN A 287 6.15 11.79 -10.03
N GLY A 288 5.57 12.75 -9.32
CA GLY A 288 5.60 12.81 -7.85
C GLY A 288 5.05 11.54 -7.20
N LEU A 289 3.86 11.07 -7.64
CA LEU A 289 3.27 9.83 -7.16
C LEU A 289 4.15 8.60 -7.46
N LYS A 290 4.71 8.52 -8.67
CA LYS A 290 5.61 7.42 -9.04
C LYS A 290 6.88 7.40 -8.20
N LEU A 291 7.44 8.57 -7.90
CA LEU A 291 8.59 8.68 -7.02
C LEU A 291 8.25 8.36 -5.55
N PHE A 292 7.02 8.66 -5.13
CA PHE A 292 6.52 8.24 -3.82
C PHE A 292 6.58 6.71 -3.68
N PHE A 293 6.01 5.96 -4.62
CA PHE A 293 6.12 4.49 -4.68
C PHE A 293 7.55 4.00 -4.97
N GLY A 294 8.37 4.84 -5.59
CA GLY A 294 9.79 4.53 -5.83
C GLY A 294 10.59 4.26 -4.56
N ARG A 295 10.20 4.86 -3.42
CA ARG A 295 10.84 4.61 -2.12
C ARG A 295 10.63 3.19 -1.64
N GLU A 296 9.43 2.63 -1.88
CA GLU A 296 9.15 1.21 -1.56
C GLU A 296 10.00 0.28 -2.43
N ILE A 297 10.14 0.58 -3.74
CA ILE A 297 11.02 -0.19 -4.64
C ILE A 297 12.47 -0.17 -4.13
N GLU A 298 12.96 0.99 -3.70
CA GLU A 298 14.31 1.11 -3.13
C GLU A 298 14.47 0.30 -1.84
N ASP A 299 13.43 0.22 -1.03
CA ASP A 299 13.42 -0.62 0.17
C ASP A 299 13.44 -2.12 -0.20
N ILE A 300 12.49 -2.56 -1.01
CA ILE A 300 12.26 -3.98 -1.35
C ILE A 300 13.43 -4.59 -2.12
N ILE A 301 14.01 -3.83 -3.05
CA ILE A 301 15.04 -4.30 -4.00
C ILE A 301 16.45 -3.88 -3.56
N GLY A 302 16.60 -2.67 -3.00
CA GLY A 302 17.91 -2.07 -2.71
C GLY A 302 18.51 -2.47 -1.37
N LYS A 303 17.69 -2.86 -0.40
CA LYS A 303 18.15 -3.23 0.95
C LYS A 303 18.38 -4.73 1.11
N SER A 304 19.17 -5.10 2.14
CA SER A 304 19.30 -6.48 2.59
C SER A 304 17.99 -6.98 3.21
N GLU A 305 17.84 -8.30 3.38
CA GLU A 305 16.63 -8.87 3.99
C GLU A 305 16.39 -8.36 5.41
N GLU A 306 17.47 -8.11 6.14
CA GLU A 306 17.45 -7.65 7.53
C GLU A 306 17.08 -6.17 7.66
N ASP A 307 17.35 -5.37 6.62
CA ASP A 307 17.14 -3.92 6.62
C ASP A 307 15.82 -3.49 5.96
N ARG A 308 15.13 -4.39 5.24
CA ARG A 308 13.87 -4.08 4.56
C ARG A 308 12.73 -3.88 5.55
N PHE A 309 11.94 -2.84 5.32
CA PHE A 309 10.69 -2.57 6.02
C PHE A 309 9.48 -2.99 5.19
N GLU A 310 9.51 -2.70 3.88
CA GLU A 310 8.40 -3.00 2.98
C GLU A 310 8.33 -4.50 2.68
N LYS A 311 7.42 -5.19 3.36
CA LYS A 311 7.18 -6.62 3.22
C LYS A 311 5.71 -6.90 2.96
N HIS A 312 5.25 -6.52 1.77
CA HIS A 312 3.89 -6.80 1.35
C HIS A 312 3.63 -8.30 1.29
N MET A 313 2.39 -8.69 1.54
CA MET A 313 1.97 -10.09 1.59
C MET A 313 0.68 -10.26 0.77
N LEU A 314 0.53 -11.42 0.15
CA LEU A 314 -0.70 -11.73 -0.58
C LEU A 314 -1.91 -11.73 0.34
N ALA A 315 -3.07 -11.31 -0.17
CA ALA A 315 -4.33 -11.34 0.56
C ALA A 315 -4.66 -12.73 1.10
N THR A 316 -4.37 -13.77 0.31
CA THR A 316 -4.57 -15.17 0.73
C THR A 316 -3.73 -15.55 1.95
N GLU A 317 -2.53 -15.01 2.09
CA GLU A 317 -1.67 -15.24 3.26
C GLU A 317 -2.17 -14.43 4.47
N TRP A 318 -2.62 -13.18 4.27
CA TRP A 318 -3.29 -12.42 5.31
C TRP A 318 -4.53 -13.15 5.85
N MET A 319 -5.35 -13.73 4.97
CA MET A 319 -6.54 -14.47 5.37
C MET A 319 -6.20 -15.75 6.15
N LYS A 320 -5.11 -16.46 5.79
CA LYS A 320 -4.62 -17.60 6.57
C LYS A 320 -4.18 -17.16 7.97
N LEU A 321 -3.46 -16.05 8.06
CA LEU A 321 -2.99 -15.48 9.31
C LEU A 321 -4.15 -15.04 10.20
N LEU A 322 -5.15 -14.35 9.64
CA LEU A 322 -6.38 -13.96 10.33
C LEU A 322 -7.11 -15.17 10.92
N ARG A 323 -7.29 -16.24 10.14
CA ARG A 323 -7.91 -17.49 10.66
C ARG A 323 -7.11 -18.11 11.79
N ALA A 324 -5.77 -18.10 11.69
CA ALA A 324 -4.90 -18.58 12.76
C ALA A 324 -5.05 -17.76 14.05
N CYS A 325 -5.39 -16.45 13.94
CA CYS A 325 -5.66 -15.54 15.05
C CYS A 325 -7.16 -15.50 15.46
N ARG A 326 -7.98 -16.47 15.03
CA ARG A 326 -9.40 -16.58 15.33
C ARG A 326 -10.26 -15.43 14.79
N PHE A 327 -9.89 -14.91 13.64
CA PHE A 327 -10.74 -14.07 12.80
C PHE A 327 -11.24 -14.88 11.60
N GLU A 328 -12.48 -14.70 11.20
CA GLU A 328 -13.04 -15.25 9.98
C GLU A 328 -13.24 -14.14 8.96
N PRO A 329 -12.61 -14.24 7.77
CA PRO A 329 -12.87 -13.32 6.69
C PRO A 329 -14.35 -13.31 6.29
N ASN A 330 -14.86 -12.12 5.96
CA ASN A 330 -16.25 -11.88 5.58
C ASN A 330 -16.29 -11.11 4.25
N ASP A 331 -16.92 -11.70 3.24
CA ASP A 331 -16.96 -11.16 1.86
C ASP A 331 -18.20 -10.30 1.53
N LYS A 332 -18.98 -9.92 2.55
CA LYS A 332 -20.29 -9.27 2.34
C LYS A 332 -20.24 -7.78 2.03
N MET A 333 -19.04 -7.16 2.04
CA MET A 333 -18.91 -5.71 1.84
C MET A 333 -19.27 -5.24 0.42
N LEU A 334 -19.07 -6.07 -0.59
CA LEU A 334 -19.31 -5.73 -1.98
C LEU A 334 -20.43 -6.60 -2.56
N SER A 335 -21.57 -5.98 -2.83
CA SER A 335 -22.73 -6.71 -3.38
C SER A 335 -22.56 -7.05 -4.86
N ASN A 336 -21.93 -6.17 -5.65
CA ASN A 336 -21.73 -6.35 -7.08
C ASN A 336 -20.36 -5.80 -7.50
N PRO A 337 -19.63 -6.51 -8.39
CA PRO A 337 -18.40 -6.00 -8.96
C PRO A 337 -18.65 -4.76 -9.82
N PHE A 338 -17.68 -3.86 -9.89
CA PHE A 338 -17.73 -2.69 -10.75
C PHE A 338 -16.32 -2.30 -11.23
N THR A 339 -16.25 -1.49 -12.29
CA THR A 339 -15.00 -0.94 -12.80
C THR A 339 -14.91 0.54 -12.46
N ALA A 340 -13.88 0.89 -11.67
CA ALA A 340 -13.54 2.26 -11.36
C ALA A 340 -12.72 2.89 -12.49
N ARG A 341 -12.95 4.18 -12.81
CA ARG A 341 -12.10 4.89 -13.78
C ARG A 341 -10.69 5.11 -13.16
N PRO A 342 -9.62 4.89 -13.92
CA PRO A 342 -9.53 4.71 -15.38
C PRO A 342 -9.54 3.25 -15.90
N GLY A 343 -10.07 2.29 -15.19
CA GLY A 343 -10.19 0.90 -15.66
C GLY A 343 -9.73 -0.13 -14.63
N VAL A 344 -9.85 0.21 -13.33
CA VAL A 344 -9.57 -0.72 -12.22
C VAL A 344 -10.84 -1.52 -11.93
N ASP A 345 -10.78 -2.82 -12.10
CA ASP A 345 -11.85 -3.76 -11.76
C ASP A 345 -11.83 -4.05 -10.25
N ILE A 346 -12.98 -3.90 -9.61
CA ILE A 346 -13.17 -4.12 -8.18
C ILE A 346 -14.20 -5.24 -8.02
N ALA A 347 -13.75 -6.36 -7.46
CA ALA A 347 -14.56 -7.55 -7.34
C ALA A 347 -14.18 -8.39 -6.12
N THR A 348 -15.15 -9.12 -5.59
CA THR A 348 -14.89 -10.16 -4.58
C THR A 348 -14.23 -11.37 -5.25
N HIS A 349 -13.09 -11.78 -4.74
CA HIS A 349 -12.39 -12.99 -5.14
C HIS A 349 -12.98 -14.23 -4.44
N ALA A 350 -12.82 -15.41 -5.07
CA ALA A 350 -13.34 -16.66 -4.54
C ALA A 350 -12.79 -17.00 -3.14
N GLU A 351 -11.61 -16.48 -2.81
CA GLU A 351 -10.97 -16.63 -1.51
C GLU A 351 -11.61 -15.76 -0.41
N GLY A 352 -12.48 -14.79 -0.77
CA GLY A 352 -13.26 -13.99 0.19
C GLY A 352 -12.66 -12.61 0.52
N TYR A 353 -11.83 -12.03 -0.35
CA TYR A 353 -11.37 -10.64 -0.25
C TYR A 353 -11.85 -9.83 -1.47
N ILE A 354 -11.88 -8.51 -1.36
CA ILE A 354 -12.15 -7.63 -2.51
C ILE A 354 -10.80 -7.26 -3.13
N GLY A 355 -10.62 -7.63 -4.39
CA GLY A 355 -9.43 -7.30 -5.18
C GLY A 355 -9.65 -6.07 -6.05
N PHE A 356 -8.61 -5.26 -6.18
CA PHE A 356 -8.51 -4.12 -7.07
C PHE A 356 -7.52 -4.47 -8.17
N THR A 357 -8.03 -4.71 -9.36
CA THR A 357 -7.29 -5.32 -10.47
C THR A 357 -7.21 -4.37 -11.66
N TYR A 358 -6.03 -4.21 -12.22
CA TYR A 358 -5.79 -3.53 -13.48
C TYR A 358 -4.87 -4.38 -14.35
N ASP A 359 -5.26 -4.60 -15.61
CA ASP A 359 -4.50 -5.38 -16.60
C ASP A 359 -4.04 -6.76 -16.06
N HIS A 360 -4.98 -7.47 -15.39
CA HIS A 360 -4.77 -8.80 -14.76
C HIS A 360 -3.89 -8.82 -13.49
N GLU A 361 -3.38 -7.68 -13.02
CA GLU A 361 -2.65 -7.56 -11.76
C GLU A 361 -3.59 -7.06 -10.66
N THR A 362 -3.84 -7.87 -9.65
CA THR A 362 -4.58 -7.46 -8.44
C THR A 362 -3.61 -6.80 -7.48
N ALA A 363 -3.48 -5.48 -7.59
CA ALA A 363 -2.45 -4.73 -6.87
C ALA A 363 -2.81 -4.42 -5.41
N LEU A 364 -4.12 -4.36 -5.08
CA LEU A 364 -4.58 -4.05 -3.73
C LEU A 364 -5.67 -5.02 -3.33
N ALA A 365 -5.71 -5.35 -2.05
CA ALA A 365 -6.76 -6.16 -1.44
C ALA A 365 -7.41 -5.42 -0.27
N LEU A 366 -8.72 -5.57 -0.15
CA LEU A 366 -9.51 -5.16 1.00
C LEU A 366 -10.09 -6.41 1.65
N ILE A 367 -9.80 -6.58 2.93
CA ILE A 367 -10.22 -7.73 3.74
C ILE A 367 -11.06 -7.21 4.89
N GLN A 368 -12.28 -7.73 5.02
CA GLN A 368 -13.07 -7.64 6.25
C GLN A 368 -12.93 -8.95 7.01
N ALA A 369 -12.75 -8.88 8.31
CA ALA A 369 -12.74 -10.04 9.17
C ALA A 369 -13.56 -9.79 10.44
N VAL A 370 -14.23 -10.83 10.91
CA VAL A 370 -15.01 -10.81 12.16
C VAL A 370 -14.43 -11.84 13.14
N PRO A 371 -14.57 -11.65 14.45
CA PRO A 371 -14.16 -12.66 15.41
C PRO A 371 -14.88 -13.98 15.18
N PHE A 372 -14.14 -15.08 15.16
CA PHE A 372 -14.73 -16.40 15.12
C PHE A 372 -15.56 -16.62 16.39
N GLN A 373 -16.85 -16.83 16.23
CA GLN A 373 -17.77 -17.19 17.33
C GLN A 373 -17.61 -18.70 17.57
N GLN A 374 -17.26 -19.07 18.81
CA GLN A 374 -17.21 -20.50 19.24
C GLN A 374 -18.61 -21.10 19.31
#